data_54ecba23bceaea5df361b740481a191e
#
_entry.id   54ecba23bceaea5df361b740481a191e
#
_cell.length_a   1.000
_cell.length_b   1.000
_cell.length_c   1.000
_cell.angle_alpha   90.00
_cell.angle_beta   90.00
_cell.angle_gamma   90.00
#
_symmetry.space_group_name_H-M   'P 1'
#
loop_
_entity.id
_entity.type
_entity.pdbx_description
1 polymer ?
#
loop_
_entity_poly.entity_id
_entity_poly.type
_entity_poly.pdbx_seq_one_letter_code
_entity_poly.pdbx_strand_id
1 'polypeptide(L)'
;SSGNTHAGTIQDFVNAILQHNLPNSIFVDITANATVADTYAQLLSHSVSVVACNKIACSSAYAHYAKLKAIASKHHAAFLFETNVGASLPVISTLNDLIQSGDQVHKIEAVLSGTLNFVFNNYEGGKDGKSFAQVVKQAQDEGYTEPDPRLDLGGTDVMRKVMILAREAGHPLEMEGIENEAFLPASCFNGSVADFYDEMEKQEAHF
;
A
#
# COMPACT_ATOMS: atom_id res chain seq x y z
N SER A 1 15.86 -15.83 -36.97
CA SER A 1 15.11 -16.74 -36.09
C SER A 1 14.06 -15.94 -35.34
N SER A 2 12.79 -16.05 -35.79
CA SER A 2 11.62 -15.51 -35.15
C SER A 2 11.39 -16.24 -33.83
N GLY A 3 11.86 -15.68 -32.73
CA GLY A 3 11.53 -16.16 -31.41
C GLY A 3 10.04 -15.92 -31.15
N ASN A 4 9.28 -17.00 -31.02
CA ASN A 4 7.92 -16.97 -30.53
C ASN A 4 7.94 -16.51 -29.07
N THR A 5 7.77 -15.21 -28.81
CA THR A 5 7.51 -14.67 -27.49
C THR A 5 6.06 -14.97 -27.12
N HIS A 6 5.78 -16.19 -26.63
CA HIS A 6 4.59 -16.42 -25.85
C HIS A 6 4.73 -15.58 -24.58
N ALA A 7 3.83 -14.63 -24.36
CA ALA A 7 3.72 -13.96 -23.08
C ALA A 7 3.36 -15.02 -22.03
N GLY A 8 4.35 -15.46 -21.23
CA GLY A 8 4.15 -16.42 -20.16
C GLY A 8 3.24 -15.82 -19.07
N THR A 9 2.49 -16.67 -18.40
CA THR A 9 1.73 -16.27 -17.21
C THR A 9 2.67 -16.07 -16.01
N ILE A 10 2.21 -15.39 -14.97
CA ILE A 10 2.97 -15.31 -13.70
C ILE A 10 3.25 -16.73 -13.15
N GLN A 11 2.34 -17.69 -13.34
CA GLN A 11 2.53 -19.06 -12.90
C GLN A 11 3.65 -19.77 -13.68
N ASP A 12 3.79 -19.50 -14.97
CA ASP A 12 4.90 -20.04 -15.76
C ASP A 12 6.24 -19.51 -15.26
N PHE A 13 6.29 -18.23 -14.90
CA PHE A 13 7.48 -17.61 -14.31
C PHE A 13 7.84 -18.23 -12.95
N VAL A 14 6.85 -18.38 -12.06
CA VAL A 14 7.04 -19.04 -10.76
C VAL A 14 7.51 -20.47 -10.94
N ASN A 15 6.88 -21.24 -11.83
CA ASN A 15 7.28 -22.62 -12.11
C ASN A 15 8.74 -22.70 -12.60
N ALA A 16 9.17 -21.77 -13.45
CA ALA A 16 10.55 -21.70 -13.91
C ALA A 16 11.54 -21.46 -12.76
N ILE A 17 11.22 -20.52 -11.84
CA ILE A 17 12.04 -20.29 -10.64
C ILE A 17 12.17 -21.57 -9.81
N LEU A 18 11.07 -22.26 -9.58
CA LEU A 18 11.05 -23.48 -8.77
C LEU A 18 11.76 -24.65 -9.45
N GLN A 19 11.68 -24.78 -10.76
CA GLN A 19 12.39 -25.79 -11.54
C GLN A 19 13.92 -25.60 -11.50
N HIS A 20 14.38 -24.35 -11.55
CA HIS A 20 15.81 -24.06 -11.44
C HIS A 20 16.35 -24.37 -10.04
N ASN A 21 15.51 -24.29 -9.01
CA ASN A 21 15.83 -24.64 -7.63
C ASN A 21 17.19 -24.09 -7.14
N LEU A 22 17.46 -22.83 -7.48
CA LEU A 22 18.72 -22.20 -7.10
C LEU A 22 18.67 -21.78 -5.62
N PRO A 23 19.75 -22.02 -4.85
CA PRO A 23 19.82 -21.58 -3.48
C PRO A 23 19.78 -20.04 -3.38
N ASN A 24 19.21 -19.52 -2.28
CA ASN A 24 19.13 -18.08 -1.99
C ASN A 24 18.37 -17.27 -3.07
N SER A 25 17.39 -17.89 -3.72
CA SER A 25 16.54 -17.19 -4.68
C SER A 25 15.68 -16.15 -3.98
N ILE A 26 15.55 -14.98 -4.61
CA ILE A 26 14.71 -13.87 -4.14
C ILE A 26 13.77 -13.49 -5.27
N PHE A 27 12.48 -13.45 -4.96
CA PHE A 27 11.44 -12.93 -5.83
C PHE A 27 11.12 -11.49 -5.43
N VAL A 28 11.21 -10.56 -6.36
CA VAL A 28 10.91 -9.13 -6.13
C VAL A 28 9.64 -8.75 -6.86
N ASP A 29 8.63 -8.30 -6.11
CA ASP A 29 7.36 -7.81 -6.65
C ASP A 29 7.25 -6.29 -6.52
N ILE A 30 7.28 -5.60 -7.66
CA ILE A 30 7.09 -4.15 -7.78
C ILE A 30 5.75 -3.80 -8.44
N THR A 31 4.80 -4.73 -8.44
CA THR A 31 3.47 -4.54 -9.05
C THR A 31 2.42 -4.14 -8.01
N ALA A 32 1.22 -3.87 -8.47
CA ALA A 32 0.00 -3.75 -7.66
C ALA A 32 -1.03 -4.83 -8.07
N ASN A 33 -0.55 -6.01 -8.48
CA ASN A 33 -1.37 -7.06 -9.07
C ASN A 33 -1.65 -8.18 -8.06
N ALA A 34 -2.93 -8.49 -7.85
CA ALA A 34 -3.37 -9.54 -6.93
C ALA A 34 -2.87 -10.94 -7.34
N THR A 35 -2.90 -11.25 -8.65
CA THR A 35 -2.45 -12.56 -9.16
C THR A 35 -0.98 -12.81 -8.88
N VAL A 36 -0.15 -11.76 -8.84
CA VAL A 36 1.27 -11.87 -8.46
C VAL A 36 1.37 -12.14 -6.95
N ALA A 37 0.63 -11.39 -6.12
CA ALA A 37 0.62 -11.58 -4.67
C ALA A 37 0.14 -12.99 -4.26
N ASP A 38 -0.78 -13.60 -5.00
CA ASP A 38 -1.28 -14.95 -4.75
C ASP A 38 -0.19 -16.04 -4.88
N THR A 39 0.92 -15.75 -5.57
CA THR A 39 2.03 -16.70 -5.73
C THR A 39 2.97 -16.77 -4.52
N TYR A 40 2.90 -15.83 -3.59
CA TYR A 40 3.87 -15.73 -2.48
C TYR A 40 3.88 -16.98 -1.59
N ALA A 41 2.73 -17.56 -1.29
CA ALA A 41 2.66 -18.78 -0.48
C ALA A 41 3.43 -19.94 -1.12
N GLN A 42 3.36 -20.07 -2.44
CA GLN A 42 4.09 -21.10 -3.18
C GLN A 42 5.60 -20.84 -3.16
N LEU A 43 6.02 -19.62 -3.43
CA LEU A 43 7.44 -19.21 -3.41
C LEU A 43 8.06 -19.43 -2.03
N LEU A 44 7.44 -18.89 -0.98
CA LEU A 44 7.91 -19.01 0.40
C LEU A 44 7.99 -20.48 0.87
N SER A 45 7.03 -21.34 0.46
CA SER A 45 7.05 -22.76 0.80
C SER A 45 8.19 -23.54 0.17
N HIS A 46 8.85 -22.98 -0.85
CA HIS A 46 10.05 -23.53 -1.50
C HIS A 46 11.32 -22.76 -1.10
N SER A 47 11.31 -22.07 0.03
CA SER A 47 12.44 -21.28 0.55
C SER A 47 12.91 -20.16 -0.41
N VAL A 48 12.05 -19.70 -1.31
CA VAL A 48 12.28 -18.50 -2.13
C VAL A 48 11.81 -17.28 -1.33
N SER A 49 12.73 -16.40 -1.00
CA SER A 49 12.40 -15.16 -0.29
C SER A 49 11.61 -14.21 -1.18
N VAL A 50 10.69 -13.47 -0.58
CA VAL A 50 9.84 -12.48 -1.28
C VAL A 50 10.12 -11.09 -0.74
N VAL A 51 10.41 -10.14 -1.65
CA VAL A 51 10.52 -8.70 -1.37
C VAL A 51 9.42 -7.99 -2.15
N ALA A 52 8.47 -7.38 -1.46
CA ALA A 52 7.25 -6.87 -2.08
C ALA A 52 7.02 -5.37 -1.83
N CYS A 53 6.89 -4.59 -2.91
CA CYS A 53 6.26 -3.26 -2.87
C CYS A 53 4.73 -3.37 -2.91
N ASN A 54 4.21 -4.50 -3.37
CA ASN A 54 2.79 -4.79 -3.49
C ASN A 54 2.14 -4.97 -2.11
N LYS A 55 1.21 -4.08 -1.77
CA LYS A 55 0.54 -4.08 -0.46
C LYS A 55 -0.57 -5.14 -0.34
N ILE A 56 -1.01 -5.73 -1.46
CA ILE A 56 -2.21 -6.60 -1.48
C ILE A 56 -2.09 -7.75 -0.50
N ALA A 57 -0.97 -8.47 -0.52
CA ALA A 57 -0.76 -9.60 0.39
C ALA A 57 -0.81 -9.20 1.87
N CYS A 58 -0.20 -8.08 2.23
CA CYS A 58 -0.12 -7.58 3.60
C CYS A 58 -1.42 -6.91 4.08
N SER A 59 -2.24 -6.41 3.14
CA SER A 59 -3.54 -5.76 3.39
C SER A 59 -4.76 -6.61 3.02
N SER A 60 -4.59 -7.88 2.72
CA SER A 60 -5.67 -8.86 2.55
C SER A 60 -6.24 -9.32 3.91
N ALA A 61 -7.15 -10.30 3.94
CA ALA A 61 -7.63 -10.89 5.18
C ALA A 61 -6.48 -11.29 6.12
N TYR A 62 -6.60 -11.03 7.41
CA TYR A 62 -5.55 -11.31 8.40
C TYR A 62 -5.07 -12.76 8.37
N ALA A 63 -5.99 -13.70 8.17
CA ALA A 63 -5.65 -15.13 8.06
C ALA A 63 -4.67 -15.42 6.92
N HIS A 64 -4.80 -14.71 5.77
CA HIS A 64 -3.87 -14.84 4.65
C HIS A 64 -2.50 -14.27 4.99
N TYR A 65 -2.45 -13.05 5.53
CA TYR A 65 -1.21 -12.41 6.00
C TYR A 65 -0.48 -13.29 7.02
N ALA A 66 -1.18 -13.75 8.06
CA ALA A 66 -0.60 -14.60 9.09
C ALA A 66 -0.07 -15.93 8.53
N LYS A 67 -0.78 -16.52 7.56
CA LYS A 67 -0.34 -17.70 6.83
C LYS A 67 0.98 -17.47 6.09
N LEU A 68 1.14 -16.35 5.40
CA LEU A 68 2.39 -16.02 4.70
C LEU A 68 3.56 -15.87 5.67
N LYS A 69 3.36 -15.18 6.79
CA LYS A 69 4.38 -15.04 7.85
C LYS A 69 4.76 -16.42 8.43
N ALA A 70 3.79 -17.28 8.67
CA ALA A 70 4.02 -18.64 9.19
C ALA A 70 4.78 -19.52 8.18
N ILE A 71 4.43 -19.45 6.89
CA ILE A 71 5.14 -20.19 5.83
C ILE A 71 6.59 -19.69 5.73
N ALA A 72 6.79 -18.38 5.69
CA ALA A 72 8.12 -17.77 5.63
C ALA A 72 9.00 -18.24 6.79
N SER A 73 8.50 -18.20 8.01
CA SER A 73 9.20 -18.68 9.21
C SER A 73 9.53 -20.17 9.12
N LYS A 74 8.52 -21.00 8.76
CA LYS A 74 8.68 -22.45 8.67
C LYS A 74 9.73 -22.89 7.66
N HIS A 75 9.84 -22.19 6.54
CA HIS A 75 10.73 -22.52 5.43
C HIS A 75 12.01 -21.67 5.40
N HIS A 76 12.27 -20.88 6.46
CA HIS A 76 13.43 -20.01 6.58
C HIS A 76 13.60 -19.08 5.38
N ALA A 77 12.49 -18.61 4.80
CA ALA A 77 12.45 -17.63 3.74
C ALA A 77 12.11 -16.24 4.31
N ALA A 78 12.71 -15.19 3.78
CA ALA A 78 12.36 -13.84 4.15
C ALA A 78 11.08 -13.40 3.41
N PHE A 79 10.15 -12.77 4.12
CA PHE A 79 9.01 -12.05 3.56
C PHE A 79 9.13 -10.59 3.97
N LEU A 80 9.64 -9.76 3.07
CA LEU A 80 10.00 -8.36 3.31
C LEU A 80 9.12 -7.44 2.49
N PHE A 81 8.58 -6.41 3.11
CA PHE A 81 7.63 -5.45 2.51
C PHE A 81 7.79 -4.04 3.08
N GLU A 82 9.02 -3.62 3.37
CA GLU A 82 9.35 -2.33 3.97
C GLU A 82 8.67 -1.15 3.26
N THR A 83 8.72 -1.14 1.92
CA THR A 83 8.17 -0.03 1.13
C THR A 83 6.64 0.04 1.09
N ASN A 84 5.94 -0.91 1.73
CA ASN A 84 4.49 -0.86 1.84
C ASN A 84 4.02 0.31 2.71
N VAL A 85 4.85 0.76 3.67
CA VAL A 85 4.57 1.91 4.54
C VAL A 85 5.82 2.79 4.65
N GLY A 86 5.67 4.08 4.39
CA GLY A 86 6.76 5.05 4.59
C GLY A 86 7.76 5.14 3.44
N ALA A 87 7.42 4.61 2.26
CA ALA A 87 8.29 4.60 1.08
C ALA A 87 9.68 3.99 1.38
N SER A 88 10.76 4.78 1.32
CA SER A 88 12.12 4.33 1.60
C SER A 88 12.55 4.45 3.07
N LEU A 89 11.66 4.93 3.94
CA LEU A 89 11.96 5.04 5.37
C LEU A 89 11.91 3.67 6.04
N PRO A 90 12.80 3.38 7.00
CA PRO A 90 12.83 2.10 7.71
C PRO A 90 11.75 2.06 8.81
N VAL A 91 10.49 2.02 8.43
CA VAL A 91 9.35 2.05 9.35
C VAL A 91 9.03 0.66 9.88
N ILE A 92 8.82 -0.30 8.97
CA ILE A 92 8.44 -1.69 9.33
C ILE A 92 9.60 -2.40 10.02
N SER A 93 10.81 -2.27 9.50
CA SER A 93 12.00 -2.87 10.11
C SER A 93 12.24 -2.32 11.52
N THR A 94 12.16 -1.01 11.73
CA THR A 94 12.30 -0.41 13.05
C THR A 94 11.22 -0.90 14.02
N LEU A 95 9.95 -0.98 13.57
CA LEU A 95 8.86 -1.52 14.37
C LEU A 95 9.12 -2.97 14.77
N ASN A 96 9.57 -3.80 13.83
CA ASN A 96 9.91 -5.19 14.09
C ASN A 96 11.09 -5.34 15.06
N ASP A 97 12.12 -4.53 14.94
CA ASP A 97 13.27 -4.53 15.85
C ASP A 97 12.87 -4.21 17.29
N LEU A 98 11.99 -3.22 17.48
CA LEU A 98 11.43 -2.87 18.79
C LEU A 98 10.63 -4.05 19.38
N ILE A 99 9.71 -4.63 18.63
CA ILE A 99 8.91 -5.78 19.07
C ILE A 99 9.79 -7.00 19.42
N GLN A 100 10.77 -7.31 18.58
CA GLN A 100 11.68 -8.44 18.80
C GLN A 100 12.61 -8.20 20.01
N SER A 101 12.86 -6.95 20.36
CA SER A 101 13.61 -6.57 21.55
C SER A 101 12.77 -6.63 22.83
N GLY A 102 11.49 -6.97 22.73
CA GLY A 102 10.57 -7.11 23.87
C GLY A 102 9.81 -5.83 24.22
N ASP A 103 9.86 -4.81 23.37
CA ASP A 103 9.08 -3.59 23.52
C ASP A 103 7.61 -3.80 23.13
N GLN A 104 6.76 -2.89 23.60
CA GLN A 104 5.33 -2.90 23.31
C GLN A 104 4.89 -1.58 22.69
N VAL A 105 4.20 -1.69 21.55
CA VAL A 105 3.65 -0.51 20.89
C VAL A 105 2.31 -0.13 21.53
N HIS A 106 2.26 1.03 22.13
CA HIS A 106 1.04 1.55 22.76
C HIS A 106 0.23 2.45 21.82
N LYS A 107 0.89 3.14 20.90
CA LYS A 107 0.26 4.08 19.97
C LYS A 107 1.14 4.31 18.75
N ILE A 108 0.51 4.43 17.58
CA ILE A 108 1.16 4.88 16.35
C ILE A 108 0.40 6.11 15.84
N GLU A 109 1.11 7.19 15.61
CA GLU A 109 0.58 8.41 14.97
C GLU A 109 1.49 8.74 13.79
N ALA A 110 0.92 8.86 12.59
CA ALA A 110 1.71 9.10 11.40
C ALA A 110 0.91 9.79 10.29
N VAL A 111 1.61 10.57 9.47
CA VAL A 111 1.12 11.02 8.17
C VAL A 111 1.62 10.01 7.13
N LEU A 112 0.71 9.23 6.55
CA LEU A 112 1.04 8.08 5.70
C LEU A 112 0.76 8.32 4.21
N SER A 113 0.44 9.55 3.81
CA SER A 113 0.14 9.92 2.43
C SER A 113 0.96 11.14 2.00
N GLY A 114 1.78 10.97 0.96
CA GLY A 114 2.50 12.09 0.33
C GLY A 114 1.55 13.10 -0.29
N THR A 115 0.48 12.63 -0.92
CA THR A 115 -0.59 13.46 -1.51
C THR A 115 -1.27 14.33 -0.47
N LEU A 116 -1.78 13.72 0.61
CA LEU A 116 -2.42 14.48 1.70
C LEU A 116 -1.45 15.44 2.37
N ASN A 117 -0.20 15.01 2.59
CA ASN A 117 0.82 15.90 3.13
C ASN A 117 1.06 17.11 2.21
N PHE A 118 1.16 16.92 0.91
CA PHE A 118 1.30 18.01 -0.06
C PHE A 118 0.08 18.94 0.01
N VAL A 119 -1.13 18.40 -0.06
CA VAL A 119 -2.37 19.18 -0.08
C VAL A 119 -2.50 20.02 1.19
N PHE A 120 -2.36 19.41 2.37
CA PHE A 120 -2.50 20.12 3.64
C PHE A 120 -1.39 21.14 3.91
N ASN A 121 -0.20 20.96 3.36
CA ASN A 121 0.86 21.95 3.47
C ASN A 121 0.74 23.13 2.48
N ASN A 122 -0.08 22.99 1.45
CA ASN A 122 -0.25 24.01 0.40
C ASN A 122 -1.65 24.66 0.42
N TYR A 123 -2.59 24.18 1.21
CA TYR A 123 -3.90 24.77 1.39
C TYR A 123 -3.96 25.58 2.68
N GLU A 124 -4.18 26.87 2.58
CA GLU A 124 -4.25 27.82 3.69
C GLU A 124 -5.68 28.33 3.96
N GLY A 125 -6.69 27.51 3.70
CA GLY A 125 -8.09 27.87 3.90
C GLY A 125 -8.54 29.00 2.96
N GLY A 126 -8.08 28.98 1.72
CA GLY A 126 -8.40 30.01 0.71
C GLY A 126 -7.77 31.38 0.94
N LYS A 127 -6.92 31.55 1.95
CA LYS A 127 -6.30 32.83 2.32
C LYS A 127 -5.31 33.34 1.28
N ASP A 128 -4.69 32.44 0.56
CA ASP A 128 -3.77 32.74 -0.55
C ASP A 128 -4.48 32.89 -1.90
N GLY A 129 -5.82 32.80 -1.90
CA GLY A 129 -6.67 32.88 -3.08
C GLY A 129 -6.79 31.58 -3.89
N LYS A 130 -6.24 30.45 -3.41
CA LYS A 130 -6.43 29.14 -4.03
C LYS A 130 -7.56 28.37 -3.36
N SER A 131 -8.46 27.80 -4.15
CA SER A 131 -9.44 26.85 -3.65
C SER A 131 -8.80 25.52 -3.30
N PHE A 132 -9.46 24.71 -2.47
CA PHE A 132 -9.02 23.35 -2.16
C PHE A 132 -8.85 22.50 -3.45
N ALA A 133 -9.85 22.60 -4.35
CA ALA A 133 -9.80 21.93 -5.65
C ALA A 133 -8.57 22.34 -6.49
N GLN A 134 -8.16 23.62 -6.47
CA GLN A 134 -6.98 24.08 -7.15
C GLN A 134 -5.68 23.50 -6.55
N VAL A 135 -5.60 23.36 -5.24
CA VAL A 135 -4.44 22.74 -4.59
C VAL A 135 -4.36 21.23 -4.91
N VAL A 136 -5.51 20.53 -4.91
CA VAL A 136 -5.56 19.12 -5.33
C VAL A 136 -5.17 18.99 -6.82
N LYS A 137 -5.64 19.90 -7.68
CA LYS A 137 -5.25 19.92 -9.09
C LYS A 137 -3.76 20.14 -9.28
N GLN A 138 -3.17 21.04 -8.51
CA GLN A 138 -1.72 21.26 -8.50
C GLN A 138 -0.98 19.98 -8.08
N ALA A 139 -1.44 19.30 -7.03
CA ALA A 139 -0.88 18.01 -6.59
C ALA A 139 -0.91 16.96 -7.72
N GLN A 140 -2.00 16.91 -8.48
CA GLN A 140 -2.14 16.02 -9.63
C GLN A 140 -1.16 16.38 -10.75
N ASP A 141 -1.06 17.65 -11.10
CA ASP A 141 -0.19 18.13 -12.18
C ASP A 141 1.30 17.95 -11.85
N GLU A 142 1.67 18.01 -10.56
CA GLU A 142 3.01 17.73 -10.06
C GLU A 142 3.30 16.25 -9.83
N GLY A 143 2.31 15.37 -10.05
CA GLY A 143 2.46 13.91 -9.97
C GLY A 143 2.43 13.33 -8.56
N TYR A 144 1.87 14.05 -7.58
CA TYR A 144 1.67 13.54 -6.22
C TYR A 144 0.45 12.63 -6.09
N THR A 145 -0.52 12.72 -7.00
CA THR A 145 -1.74 11.90 -6.96
C THR A 145 -1.72 10.79 -8.00
N GLU A 146 -2.53 9.75 -7.75
CA GLU A 146 -2.97 8.84 -8.79
C GLU A 146 -3.76 9.59 -9.88
N PRO A 147 -3.98 9.00 -11.09
CA PRO A 147 -4.79 9.61 -12.14
C PRO A 147 -6.19 10.02 -11.68
N ASP A 148 -6.77 9.30 -10.74
CA ASP A 148 -7.98 9.67 -10.01
C ASP A 148 -7.64 10.04 -8.57
N PRO A 149 -7.61 11.33 -8.20
CA PRO A 149 -7.22 11.78 -6.87
C PRO A 149 -8.11 11.28 -5.74
N ARG A 150 -9.32 10.78 -6.05
CA ARG A 150 -10.22 10.17 -5.06
C ARG A 150 -9.62 8.93 -4.42
N LEU A 151 -8.73 8.22 -5.12
CA LEU A 151 -8.01 7.06 -4.59
C LEU A 151 -7.07 7.45 -3.44
N ASP A 152 -6.44 8.62 -3.56
CA ASP A 152 -5.56 9.17 -2.53
C ASP A 152 -6.34 9.82 -1.38
N LEU A 153 -7.32 10.67 -1.73
CA LEU A 153 -8.09 11.48 -0.78
C LEU A 153 -9.15 10.68 -0.04
N GLY A 154 -9.57 9.51 -0.58
CA GLY A 154 -10.58 8.64 0.04
C GLY A 154 -10.09 7.83 1.24
N GLY A 155 -8.78 7.86 1.53
CA GLY A 155 -8.20 7.22 2.70
C GLY A 155 -7.93 5.71 2.58
N THR A 156 -8.36 5.04 1.53
CA THR A 156 -8.20 3.57 1.41
C THR A 156 -6.75 3.12 1.49
N ASP A 157 -5.81 3.83 0.84
CA ASP A 157 -4.38 3.50 0.91
C ASP A 157 -3.82 3.74 2.31
N VAL A 158 -4.26 4.81 2.98
CA VAL A 158 -3.88 5.10 4.37
C VAL A 158 -4.41 4.03 5.31
N MET A 159 -5.67 3.60 5.15
CA MET A 159 -6.25 2.49 5.95
C MET A 159 -5.45 1.19 5.78
N ARG A 160 -5.03 0.85 4.56
CA ARG A 160 -4.14 -0.31 4.31
C ARG A 160 -2.81 -0.18 5.04
N LYS A 161 -2.20 1.00 5.05
CA LYS A 161 -0.93 1.26 5.75
C LYS A 161 -1.10 1.16 7.26
N VAL A 162 -2.16 1.73 7.82
CA VAL A 162 -2.51 1.59 9.25
C VAL A 162 -2.68 0.13 9.62
N MET A 163 -3.42 -0.63 8.79
CA MET A 163 -3.64 -2.06 9.02
C MET A 163 -2.33 -2.86 9.02
N ILE A 164 -1.41 -2.58 8.08
CA ILE A 164 -0.10 -3.24 8.01
C ILE A 164 0.71 -2.94 9.27
N LEU A 165 0.77 -1.68 9.71
CA LEU A 165 1.50 -1.32 10.93
C LEU A 165 0.90 -1.95 12.18
N ALA A 166 -0.43 -1.98 12.31
CA ALA A 166 -1.10 -2.64 13.41
C ALA A 166 -0.79 -4.15 13.46
N ARG A 167 -0.79 -4.81 12.30
CA ARG A 167 -0.45 -6.24 12.19
C ARG A 167 0.99 -6.53 12.56
N GLU A 168 1.93 -5.72 12.12
CA GLU A 168 3.34 -5.83 12.50
C GLU A 168 3.54 -5.54 14.00
N ALA A 169 2.71 -4.68 14.61
CA ALA A 169 2.67 -4.46 16.05
C ALA A 169 1.96 -5.58 16.85
N GLY A 170 1.50 -6.65 16.18
CA GLY A 170 0.89 -7.82 16.82
C GLY A 170 -0.64 -7.76 16.98
N HIS A 171 -1.31 -6.78 16.37
CA HIS A 171 -2.76 -6.63 16.43
C HIS A 171 -3.44 -7.18 15.16
N PRO A 172 -4.33 -8.19 15.28
CA PRO A 172 -5.04 -8.79 14.14
C PRO A 172 -6.17 -7.87 13.65
N LEU A 173 -5.79 -6.78 12.99
CA LEU A 173 -6.72 -5.79 12.48
C LEU A 173 -7.21 -6.16 11.07
N GLU A 174 -8.53 -6.04 10.84
CA GLU A 174 -9.17 -6.13 9.53
C GLU A 174 -9.64 -4.75 9.08
N MET A 175 -9.91 -4.59 7.79
CA MET A 175 -10.29 -3.30 7.20
C MET A 175 -11.56 -2.74 7.84
N GLU A 176 -12.52 -3.59 8.17
CA GLU A 176 -13.79 -3.24 8.79
C GLU A 176 -13.64 -2.74 10.25
N GLY A 177 -12.50 -3.01 10.86
CA GLY A 177 -12.18 -2.53 12.21
C GLY A 177 -11.51 -1.16 12.23
N ILE A 178 -11.33 -0.53 11.06
CA ILE A 178 -10.73 0.81 10.95
C ILE A 178 -11.82 1.85 10.80
N GLU A 179 -11.89 2.76 11.76
CA GLU A 179 -12.73 3.94 11.63
C GLU A 179 -12.08 4.92 10.65
N ASN A 180 -12.81 5.30 9.61
CA ASN A 180 -12.37 6.28 8.63
C ASN A 180 -13.29 7.52 8.70
N GLU A 181 -12.78 8.59 9.26
CA GLU A 181 -13.43 9.89 9.16
C GLU A 181 -13.09 10.47 7.78
N ALA A 182 -14.03 10.36 6.86
CA ALA A 182 -13.86 10.82 5.49
C ALA A 182 -13.63 12.33 5.47
N PHE A 183 -12.47 12.73 5.00
CA PHE A 183 -12.12 14.14 4.81
C PHE A 183 -12.94 14.78 3.68
N LEU A 184 -13.20 14.04 2.61
CA LEU A 184 -14.02 14.50 1.50
C LEU A 184 -15.52 14.26 1.77
N PRO A 185 -16.41 15.22 1.41
CA PRO A 185 -17.83 14.96 1.35
C PRO A 185 -18.17 13.77 0.44
N ALA A 186 -19.15 12.97 0.82
CA ALA A 186 -19.56 11.78 0.07
C ALA A 186 -19.95 12.10 -1.39
N SER A 187 -20.48 13.32 -1.64
CA SER A 187 -20.84 13.78 -3.00
C SER A 187 -19.64 13.82 -3.95
N CYS A 188 -18.41 14.06 -3.45
CA CYS A 188 -17.20 14.12 -4.25
C CYS A 188 -16.80 12.77 -4.87
N PHE A 189 -17.34 11.65 -4.38
CA PHE A 189 -17.02 10.32 -4.90
C PHE A 189 -17.90 9.90 -6.09
N ASN A 190 -18.85 10.72 -6.50
CA ASN A 190 -19.75 10.42 -7.61
C ASN A 190 -19.21 10.96 -8.95
N GLY A 191 -19.63 10.32 -10.05
CA GLY A 191 -19.34 10.78 -11.40
C GLY A 191 -17.88 10.59 -11.86
N SER A 192 -17.49 11.38 -12.85
CA SER A 192 -16.15 11.40 -13.43
C SER A 192 -15.15 12.19 -12.56
N VAL A 193 -13.86 12.19 -12.94
CA VAL A 193 -12.83 13.03 -12.31
C VAL A 193 -13.14 14.52 -12.52
N ALA A 194 -13.75 14.90 -13.64
CA ALA A 194 -14.18 16.30 -13.86
C ALA A 194 -15.30 16.69 -12.88
N ASP A 195 -16.32 15.82 -12.72
CA ASP A 195 -17.41 16.04 -11.76
C ASP A 195 -16.88 16.15 -10.31
N PHE A 196 -15.84 15.41 -9.99
CA PHE A 196 -15.15 15.49 -8.69
C PHE A 196 -14.57 16.88 -8.42
N TYR A 197 -13.87 17.48 -9.39
CA TYR A 197 -13.33 18.83 -9.23
C TYR A 197 -14.45 19.88 -9.14
N ASP A 198 -15.47 19.76 -9.98
CA ASP A 198 -16.63 20.66 -9.94
C ASP A 198 -17.38 20.58 -8.60
N GLU A 199 -17.46 19.37 -8.02
CA GLU A 199 -18.11 19.19 -6.71
C GLU A 199 -17.26 19.75 -5.57
N MET A 200 -15.94 19.59 -5.60
CA MET A 200 -15.04 20.19 -4.61
C MET A 200 -15.16 21.72 -4.60
N GLU A 201 -15.20 22.37 -5.79
CA GLU A 201 -15.40 23.84 -5.88
C GLU A 201 -16.72 24.28 -5.24
N LYS A 202 -17.80 23.50 -5.40
CA LYS A 202 -19.10 23.80 -4.73
C LYS A 202 -19.03 23.61 -3.21
N GLN A 203 -18.18 22.71 -2.75
CA GLN A 203 -18.03 22.37 -1.33
C GLN A 203 -16.87 23.12 -0.66
N GLU A 204 -16.30 24.16 -1.27
CA GLU A 204 -15.14 24.90 -0.76
C GLU A 204 -15.31 25.34 0.71
N ALA A 205 -16.53 25.69 1.13
CA ALA A 205 -16.83 26.06 2.51
C ALA A 205 -16.69 24.89 3.53
N HIS A 206 -16.56 23.66 3.05
CA HIS A 206 -16.31 22.48 3.87
C HIS A 206 -14.85 22.39 4.29
N PHE A 207 -13.94 22.84 3.43
CA PHE A 207 -12.49 22.80 3.62
C PHE A 207 -11.99 24.08 4.29
#